data_79134c95f4038daed1c1e1818a74f4f2
#
_entry.id   79134c95f4038daed1c1e1818a74f4f2
#
_cell.length_a   1.000
_cell.length_b   1.000
_cell.length_c   1.000
_cell.angle_alpha   90.00
_cell.angle_beta   90.00
_cell.angle_gamma   90.00
#
_symmetry.space_group_name_H-M   'P 1'
#
loop_
_entity.id
_entity.type
_entity.pdbx_description
1 polymer ?
#
loop_
_entity_poly.entity_id
_entity_poly.type
_entity_poly.pdbx_seq_one_letter_code
_entity_poly.pdbx_strand_id
1 'polypeptide(L)' 'EIVVAMYDFQAAEGHDLRLERGQEYLILEKNDVHWWRARDKYGNEGYIPSNYVTGKK' A
#
# COMPACT_ATOMS: atom_id res chain seq x y z
N GLU A 1 -2.58 -10.43 -3.86
CA GLU A 1 -3.42 -10.13 -2.69
C GLU A 1 -3.89 -8.68 -2.74
N ILE A 2 -5.18 -8.46 -2.50
CA ILE A 2 -5.77 -7.13 -2.43
C ILE A 2 -5.92 -6.74 -0.97
N VAL A 3 -5.52 -5.52 -0.65
CA VAL A 3 -5.67 -4.97 0.71
C VAL A 3 -6.42 -3.64 0.63
N VAL A 4 -6.98 -3.22 1.76
CA VAL A 4 -7.68 -1.95 1.89
C VAL A 4 -6.90 -1.08 2.88
N ALA A 5 -6.70 0.18 2.53
CA ALA A 5 -6.02 1.11 3.42
C ALA A 5 -6.94 1.49 4.58
N MET A 6 -6.43 1.38 5.80
CA MET A 6 -7.16 1.75 7.01
C MET A 6 -6.92 3.21 7.37
N TYR A 7 -5.85 3.80 6.86
CA TYR A 7 -5.46 5.18 7.14
C TYR A 7 -4.87 5.82 5.89
N ASP A 8 -4.90 7.14 5.85
CA ASP A 8 -4.18 7.88 4.82
C ASP A 8 -2.68 7.81 5.12
N PHE A 9 -1.87 7.76 4.06
CA PHE A 9 -0.42 7.80 4.18
C PHE A 9 0.13 8.67 3.06
N GLN A 10 0.91 9.68 3.43
CA GLN A 10 1.57 10.54 2.47
C GLN A 10 2.93 9.95 2.12
N ALA A 11 3.16 9.75 0.83
CA ALA A 11 4.45 9.29 0.35
C ALA A 11 5.49 10.39 0.62
N ALA A 12 6.43 10.11 1.51
CA ALA A 12 7.46 11.08 1.89
C ALA A 12 8.68 11.00 0.98
N GLU A 13 8.89 9.86 0.35
CA GLU A 13 10.05 9.61 -0.51
C GLU A 13 9.57 9.10 -1.87
N GLY A 14 10.43 9.24 -2.88
CA GLY A 14 10.04 8.93 -4.26
C GLY A 14 9.67 7.49 -4.54
N HIS A 15 10.09 6.57 -3.68
CA HIS A 15 9.76 5.15 -3.83
C HIS A 15 8.55 4.70 -3.00
N ASP A 16 7.93 5.61 -2.25
CA ASP A 16 6.74 5.30 -1.47
C ASP A 16 5.48 5.53 -2.29
N LEU A 17 4.44 4.73 -2.02
CA LEU A 17 3.15 4.88 -2.65
C LEU A 17 2.19 5.53 -1.66
N ARG A 18 1.44 6.53 -2.13
CA ARG A 18 0.45 7.20 -1.31
C ARG A 18 -0.74 6.26 -1.04
N LEU A 19 -1.22 6.25 0.20
CA LEU A 19 -2.43 5.53 0.56
C LEU A 19 -3.57 6.50 0.83
N GLU A 20 -4.77 6.12 0.37
CA GLU A 20 -5.99 6.82 0.71
C GLU A 20 -6.90 5.83 1.45
N ARG A 21 -7.34 6.21 2.63
CA ARG A 21 -8.22 5.38 3.46
C ARG A 21 -9.41 4.91 2.64
N GLY A 22 -9.69 3.60 2.72
CA GLY A 22 -10.82 2.99 2.04
C GLY A 22 -10.52 2.53 0.62
N GLN A 23 -9.39 2.91 0.05
CA GLN A 23 -9.00 2.47 -1.28
C GLN A 23 -8.31 1.12 -1.24
N GLU A 24 -8.36 0.40 -2.35
CA GLU A 24 -7.77 -0.93 -2.49
C GLU A 24 -6.43 -0.84 -3.19
N TYR A 25 -5.53 -1.75 -2.81
CA TYR A 25 -4.17 -1.82 -3.37
C TYR A 25 -3.81 -3.27 -3.60
N LEU A 26 -3.10 -3.53 -4.70
CA LEU A 26 -2.61 -4.87 -5.02
C LEU A 26 -1.21 -5.01 -4.42
N ILE A 27 -1.03 -6.01 -3.57
CA ILE A 27 0.28 -6.28 -2.97
C ILE A 27 1.11 -7.08 -3.97
N LEU A 28 2.29 -6.56 -4.29
CA LEU A 28 3.21 -7.17 -5.24
C LEU A 28 4.30 -7.98 -4.54
N GLU A 29 4.81 -7.48 -3.42
CA GLU A 29 5.88 -8.13 -2.68
C GLU A 29 5.74 -7.86 -1.19
N LYS A 30 6.07 -8.87 -0.38
CA LYS A 30 6.06 -8.79 1.09
C LYS A 30 7.42 -9.20 1.65
N ASN A 31 8.49 -8.82 1.00
CA ASN A 31 9.84 -9.22 1.41
C ASN A 31 10.26 -8.58 2.73
N ASP A 32 9.68 -7.44 3.06
CA ASP A 32 9.94 -6.77 4.32
C ASP A 32 8.69 -6.82 5.21
N VAL A 33 8.89 -6.93 6.53
CA VAL A 33 7.78 -7.03 7.49
C VAL A 33 7.00 -5.71 7.58
N HIS A 34 7.70 -4.58 7.48
CA HIS A 34 7.11 -3.27 7.72
C HIS A 34 6.69 -2.54 6.45
N TRP A 35 7.33 -2.85 5.32
CA TRP A 35 7.10 -2.15 4.06
C TRP A 35 6.84 -3.14 2.94
N TRP A 36 5.66 -3.05 2.35
CA TRP A 36 5.26 -3.91 1.25
C TRP A 36 5.20 -3.12 -0.04
N ARG A 37 5.59 -3.74 -1.13
CA ARG A 37 5.45 -3.11 -2.44
C ARG A 37 4.05 -3.35 -2.95
N ALA A 38 3.40 -2.27 -3.41
CA ALA A 38 2.01 -2.31 -3.83
C ALA A 38 1.77 -1.48 -5.08
N ARG A 39 0.63 -1.71 -5.70
CA ARG A 39 0.18 -0.96 -6.87
C ARG A 39 -1.21 -0.41 -6.59
N ASP A 40 -1.45 0.84 -6.96
CA ASP A 40 -2.77 1.45 -6.84
C ASP A 40 -3.61 1.24 -8.11
N LYS A 41 -4.83 1.76 -8.11
CA LYS A 41 -5.74 1.60 -9.25
C LYS A 41 -5.32 2.38 -10.49
N TYR A 42 -4.39 3.30 -10.34
CA TYR A 42 -3.88 4.11 -11.47
C TYR A 42 -2.60 3.52 -12.06
N GLY A 43 -2.12 2.41 -11.52
CA GLY A 43 -0.90 1.77 -12.00
C GLY A 43 0.38 2.26 -11.35
N ASN A 44 0.28 3.16 -10.35
CA ASN A 44 1.45 3.61 -9.60
C ASN A 44 1.92 2.52 -8.65
N GLU A 45 3.23 2.32 -8.55
CA GLU A 45 3.82 1.31 -7.67
C GLU A 45 4.78 1.96 -6.69
N GLY A 46 4.82 1.41 -5.49
CA GLY A 46 5.73 1.89 -4.47
C GLY A 46 5.54 1.15 -3.16
N TYR A 47 6.27 1.58 -2.14
CA TYR A 47 6.22 0.94 -0.83
C TYR A 47 5.19 1.59 0.08
N ILE A 48 4.51 0.76 0.86
CA ILE A 48 3.47 1.20 1.80
C ILE A 48 3.74 0.56 3.16
N PRO A 49 3.36 1.25 4.26
CA PRO A 49 3.49 0.66 5.60
C PRO A 49 2.47 -0.48 5.75
N SER A 50 2.95 -1.66 6.10
CA SER A 50 2.12 -2.86 6.15
C SER A 50 1.04 -2.79 7.23
N ASN A 51 1.26 -2.02 8.29
CA ASN A 51 0.28 -1.89 9.36
C ASN A 51 -0.79 -0.84 9.08
N TYR A 52 -0.77 -0.22 7.91
CA TYR A 52 -1.81 0.73 7.49
C TYR A 52 -2.86 0.07 6.60
N VAL A 53 -2.72 -1.22 6.32
CA VAL A 53 -3.62 -1.92 5.41
C VAL A 53 -4.13 -3.21 6.04
N THR A 54 -5.27 -3.68 5.55
CA THR A 54 -5.85 -4.95 5.99
C THR A 54 -6.29 -5.73 4.75
N GLY A 55 -6.30 -7.05 4.87
CA GLY A 55 -6.72 -7.90 3.75
C GLY A 55 -8.18 -7.65 3.39
N LYS A 56 -8.46 -7.64 2.10
CA LYS A 56 -9.82 -7.53 1.62
C LYS A 56 -10.49 -8.90 1.69
N LYS A 57 -11.66 -8.94 2.25
CA LYS A 57 -12.46 -10.16 2.32
C LYS A 57 -13.49 -10.24 1.21
#